data_1a178ce6b5c1159b4a6015079975ef05
#
_entry.id   1a178ce6b5c1159b4a6015079975ef05
#
_cell.length_a   1.000
_cell.length_b   1.000
_cell.length_c   1.000
_cell.angle_alpha   90.00
_cell.angle_beta   90.00
_cell.angle_gamma   90.00
#
_symmetry.space_group_name_H-M   'P 1'
#
loop_
_entity.id
_entity.type
_entity.pdbx_description
1 polymer ?
#
loop_
_entity_poly.entity_id
_entity_poly.type
_entity_poly.pdbx_seq_one_letter_code
_entity_poly.pdbx_strand_id
1 'polypeptide(L)'
;MLIVDTKNAPGAIGPYSQGYAFGDLVITSGQIPVDPATGAIPEGIAAQAEQSCKNVGAILEAAGSGFDKVVKTTCFLADIADFAAFNE
;
A
#
# COMPACT_ATOMS: atom_id res chain seq x y z
N MET A 1 17.62 1.91 11.07
CA MET A 1 16.26 1.81 10.51
C MET A 1 15.81 3.18 10.03
N LEU A 2 15.32 3.25 8.81
CA LEU A 2 14.85 4.48 8.20
C LEU A 2 13.33 4.47 8.12
N ILE A 3 12.72 5.61 8.48
CA ILE A 3 11.27 5.80 8.30
C ILE A 3 11.03 6.23 6.86
N VAL A 4 10.09 5.54 6.20
CA VAL A 4 9.67 5.90 4.84
C VAL A 4 8.42 6.75 4.94
N ASP A 5 8.43 7.88 4.25
CA ASP A 5 7.31 8.83 4.22
C ASP A 5 7.22 9.45 2.83
N THR A 6 6.03 9.47 2.26
CA THR A 6 5.79 10.04 0.94
C THR A 6 4.40 10.66 0.85
N LYS A 7 4.28 11.72 0.06
CA LYS A 7 2.99 12.35 -0.24
C LYS A 7 2.21 11.60 -1.31
N ASN A 8 2.84 10.63 -1.96
CA ASN A 8 2.21 9.83 -3.01
C ASN A 8 1.43 8.62 -2.46
N ALA A 9 1.40 8.47 -1.15
CA ALA A 9 0.55 7.53 -0.43
C ALA A 9 -0.17 8.26 0.69
N PRO A 10 -1.29 7.72 1.20
CA PRO A 10 -2.02 8.37 2.29
C PRO A 10 -1.14 8.57 3.53
N GLY A 11 -1.22 9.75 4.12
CA GLY A 11 -0.50 10.06 5.36
C GLY A 11 -0.98 9.19 6.52
N ALA A 12 -0.11 8.95 7.49
CA ALA A 12 -0.47 8.22 8.69
C ALA A 12 -1.49 9.01 9.51
N ILE A 13 -2.61 8.37 9.82
CA ILE A 13 -3.68 8.98 10.62
C ILE A 13 -3.63 8.55 12.08
N GLY A 14 -2.56 7.92 12.50
CA GLY A 14 -2.37 7.41 13.84
C GLY A 14 -0.89 7.33 14.20
N PRO A 15 -0.55 6.68 15.31
CA PRO A 15 0.83 6.60 15.80
C PRO A 15 1.62 5.51 15.05
N TYR A 16 1.76 5.65 13.74
CA TYR A 16 2.52 4.73 12.90
C TYR A 16 3.18 5.47 11.75
N SER A 17 4.09 4.82 11.06
CA SER A 17 4.72 5.33 9.84
C SER A 17 4.23 4.54 8.62
N GLN A 18 4.34 5.12 7.43
CA GLN A 18 3.95 4.46 6.20
C GLN A 18 4.79 3.20 5.92
N GLY A 19 6.04 3.23 6.31
CA GLY A 19 6.93 2.08 6.16
C GLY A 19 8.27 2.29 6.82
N TYR A 20 9.06 1.22 6.86
CA TYR A 20 10.41 1.25 7.40
C TYR A 20 11.36 0.49 6.47
N ALA A 21 12.56 1.06 6.31
CA ALA A 21 13.66 0.38 5.64
C ALA A 21 14.71 0.02 6.69
N PHE A 22 15.11 -1.25 6.74
CA PHE A 22 16.15 -1.70 7.65
C PHE A 22 16.94 -2.84 7.01
N GLY A 23 18.28 -2.72 7.05
CA GLY A 23 19.12 -3.65 6.30
C GLY A 23 18.74 -3.64 4.82
N ASP A 24 18.52 -4.81 4.27
CA ASP A 24 18.11 -4.99 2.88
C ASP A 24 16.59 -5.13 2.72
N LEU A 25 15.82 -4.84 3.78
CA LEU A 25 14.38 -5.05 3.78
C LEU A 25 13.62 -3.74 3.87
N VAL A 26 12.44 -3.73 3.24
CA VAL A 26 11.44 -2.67 3.39
C VAL A 26 10.13 -3.32 3.78
N ILE A 27 9.50 -2.80 4.83
CA ILE A 27 8.17 -3.24 5.27
C ILE A 27 7.25 -2.04 5.23
N THR A 28 6.08 -2.19 4.61
CA THR A 28 5.07 -1.14 4.59
C THR A 28 3.98 -1.41 5.62
N SER A 29 3.40 -0.35 6.15
CA SER A 29 2.14 -0.44 6.88
C SER A 29 1.03 -0.83 5.91
N GLY A 30 -0.08 -1.32 6.44
CA GLY A 30 -1.24 -1.67 5.62
C GLY A 30 -1.76 -0.47 4.85
N GLN A 31 -2.05 -0.67 3.58
CA GLN A 31 -2.55 0.39 2.71
C GLN A 31 -3.99 0.12 2.33
N ILE A 32 -4.88 0.92 2.88
CA ILE A 32 -6.28 0.94 2.47
C ILE A 32 -6.40 1.78 1.17
N PRO A 33 -7.47 1.61 0.40
CA PRO A 33 -7.57 2.21 -0.94
C PRO A 33 -7.96 3.69 -0.93
N VAL A 34 -7.28 4.49 -0.13
CA VAL A 34 -7.48 5.94 -0.09
C VAL A 34 -6.60 6.61 -1.14
N ASP A 35 -7.21 7.42 -2.00
CA ASP A 35 -6.47 8.24 -2.95
C ASP A 35 -5.79 9.38 -2.18
N PRO A 36 -4.45 9.47 -2.17
CA PRO A 36 -3.77 10.50 -1.40
C PRO A 36 -4.01 11.93 -1.92
N ALA A 37 -4.43 12.08 -3.17
CA ALA A 37 -4.69 13.40 -3.75
C ALA A 37 -6.05 13.95 -3.33
N THR A 38 -7.04 13.08 -3.09
CA THR A 38 -8.42 13.50 -2.84
C THR A 38 -8.95 13.09 -1.46
N GLY A 39 -8.34 12.10 -0.83
CA GLY A 39 -8.85 11.51 0.40
C GLY A 39 -10.03 10.56 0.21
N ALA A 40 -10.42 10.29 -1.03
CA ALA A 40 -11.56 9.45 -1.34
C ALA A 40 -11.16 8.00 -1.53
N ILE A 41 -12.12 7.09 -1.29
CA ILE A 41 -11.97 5.66 -1.54
C ILE A 41 -12.83 5.33 -2.76
N PRO A 42 -12.26 4.73 -3.82
CA PRO A 42 -13.05 4.38 -5.01
C PRO A 42 -14.03 3.26 -4.70
N GLU A 43 -15.04 3.13 -5.54
CA GLU A 43 -16.03 2.06 -5.41
C GLU A 43 -15.61 0.84 -6.21
N GLY A 44 -15.92 -0.33 -5.66
CA GLY A 44 -15.68 -1.60 -6.34
C GLY A 44 -14.31 -2.19 -6.05
N ILE A 45 -14.26 -3.52 -6.04
CA ILE A 45 -13.05 -4.25 -5.67
C ILE A 45 -11.88 -4.00 -6.61
N ALA A 46 -12.14 -3.90 -7.91
CA ALA A 46 -11.07 -3.68 -8.89
C ALA A 46 -10.37 -2.33 -8.68
N ALA A 47 -11.16 -1.25 -8.51
CA ALA A 47 -10.62 0.08 -8.30
C ALA A 47 -9.94 0.19 -6.93
N GLN A 48 -10.50 -0.44 -5.91
CA GLN A 48 -9.91 -0.44 -4.57
C GLN A 48 -8.59 -1.21 -4.54
N ALA A 49 -8.52 -2.38 -5.17
CA ALA A 49 -7.28 -3.15 -5.27
C ALA A 49 -6.20 -2.35 -5.99
N GLU A 50 -6.54 -1.70 -7.09
CA GLU A 50 -5.60 -0.87 -7.83
C GLU A 50 -5.07 0.27 -6.98
N GLN A 51 -5.94 0.97 -6.25
CA GLN A 51 -5.52 2.09 -5.40
C GLN A 51 -4.62 1.63 -4.25
N SER A 52 -4.95 0.52 -3.60
CA SER A 52 -4.10 -0.02 -2.54
C SER A 52 -2.73 -0.42 -3.08
N CYS A 53 -2.67 -1.04 -4.25
CA CYS A 53 -1.41 -1.37 -4.91
C CYS A 53 -0.60 -0.12 -5.27
N LYS A 54 -1.24 0.93 -5.76
CA LYS A 54 -0.56 2.20 -6.05
C LYS A 54 0.03 2.79 -4.77
N ASN A 55 -0.70 2.74 -3.66
CA ASN A 55 -0.22 3.27 -2.39
C ASN A 55 1.01 2.49 -1.89
N VAL A 56 0.96 1.16 -1.96
CA VAL A 56 2.12 0.33 -1.62
C VAL A 56 3.30 0.64 -2.54
N GLY A 57 3.06 0.74 -3.84
CA GLY A 57 4.10 1.05 -4.81
C GLY A 57 4.78 2.38 -4.55
N ALA A 58 4.01 3.40 -4.16
CA ALA A 58 4.55 4.72 -3.84
C ALA A 58 5.50 4.65 -2.63
N ILE A 59 5.15 3.88 -1.61
CA ILE A 59 6.00 3.70 -0.43
C ILE A 59 7.28 2.93 -0.80
N LEU A 60 7.16 1.88 -1.61
CA LEU A 60 8.31 1.12 -2.06
C LEU A 60 9.27 2.00 -2.88
N GLU A 61 8.75 2.81 -3.78
CA GLU A 61 9.57 3.73 -4.58
C GLU A 61 10.27 4.76 -3.70
N ALA A 62 9.58 5.31 -2.71
CA ALA A 62 10.17 6.26 -1.76
C ALA A 62 11.32 5.62 -0.97
N ALA A 63 11.27 4.31 -0.78
CA ALA A 63 12.33 3.55 -0.11
C ALA A 63 13.44 3.08 -1.07
N GLY A 64 13.33 3.40 -2.36
CA GLY A 64 14.31 2.95 -3.36
C GLY A 64 14.08 1.53 -3.85
N SER A 65 12.88 0.98 -3.66
CA SER A 65 12.51 -0.37 -4.07
C SER A 65 11.45 -0.32 -5.19
N GLY A 66 10.77 -1.42 -5.42
CA GLY A 66 9.72 -1.52 -6.43
C GLY A 66 9.00 -2.87 -6.35
N PHE A 67 7.96 -3.03 -7.14
CA PHE A 67 7.15 -4.25 -7.14
C PHE A 67 7.95 -5.49 -7.55
N ASP A 68 8.96 -5.34 -8.38
CA ASP A 68 9.81 -6.44 -8.81
C ASP A 68 10.62 -7.07 -7.68
N LYS A 69 10.71 -6.41 -6.55
CA LYS A 69 11.47 -6.87 -5.38
C LYS A 69 10.57 -7.32 -4.22
N VAL A 70 9.27 -7.36 -4.44
CA VAL A 70 8.32 -7.82 -3.40
C VAL A 70 8.44 -9.33 -3.23
N VAL A 71 8.59 -9.77 -1.98
CA VAL A 71 8.72 -11.20 -1.66
C VAL A 71 7.47 -11.75 -0.98
N LYS A 72 6.67 -10.90 -0.37
CA LYS A 72 5.44 -11.33 0.31
C LYS A 72 4.49 -10.16 0.49
N THR A 73 3.19 -10.44 0.34
CA THR A 73 2.12 -9.53 0.72
C THR A 73 1.11 -10.27 1.58
N THR A 74 0.36 -9.51 2.37
CA THR A 74 -0.82 -10.01 3.09
C THR A 74 -1.99 -9.12 2.70
N CYS A 75 -3.09 -9.75 2.29
CA CYS A 75 -4.27 -9.02 1.81
C CYS A 75 -5.50 -9.45 2.59
N PHE A 76 -6.22 -8.48 3.12
CA PHE A 76 -7.48 -8.71 3.83
C PHE A 76 -8.64 -8.20 2.98
N LEU A 77 -9.62 -9.04 2.74
CA LEU A 77 -10.82 -8.71 1.98
C LEU A 77 -12.04 -8.74 2.89
N ALA A 78 -12.93 -7.76 2.74
CA ALA A 78 -14.19 -7.76 3.48
C ALA A 78 -15.08 -8.93 3.06
N ASP A 79 -15.02 -9.33 1.79
CA ASP A 79 -15.75 -10.45 1.24
C ASP A 79 -14.78 -11.32 0.44
N ILE A 80 -14.60 -12.56 0.86
CA ILE A 80 -13.69 -13.49 0.18
C ILE A 80 -14.16 -13.82 -1.23
N ALA A 81 -15.43 -13.62 -1.55
CA ALA A 81 -15.93 -13.80 -2.92
C ALA A 81 -15.27 -12.82 -3.91
N ASP A 82 -14.70 -11.72 -3.43
CA ASP A 82 -13.97 -10.76 -4.25
C ASP A 82 -12.54 -11.17 -4.57
N PHE A 83 -12.08 -12.33 -4.09
CA PHE A 83 -10.68 -12.74 -4.25
C PHE A 83 -10.25 -12.80 -5.72
N ALA A 84 -11.05 -13.37 -6.59
CA ALA A 84 -10.70 -13.50 -8.00
C ALA A 84 -10.53 -12.13 -8.67
N ALA A 85 -11.46 -11.20 -8.43
CA ALA A 85 -11.39 -9.85 -8.98
C ALA A 85 -10.21 -9.07 -8.38
N PHE A 86 -9.97 -9.23 -7.08
CA PHE A 86 -8.82 -8.60 -6.41
C PHE A 86 -7.50 -9.11 -6.98
N ASN A 87 -7.42 -10.41 -7.24
CA ASN A 87 -6.17 -11.06 -7.67
C ASN A 87 -5.84 -10.78 -9.15
N GLU A 88 -6.78 -10.28 -9.89
CA GLU A 88 -6.58 -9.92 -11.29
C GLU A 88 -5.78 -8.62 -11.41
#